data_a538d984146e9a324556155a1addd11e
#
_entry.id   a538d984146e9a324556155a1addd11e
#
_cell.length_a   1.000
_cell.length_b   1.000
_cell.length_c   1.000
_cell.angle_alpha   90.00
_cell.angle_beta   90.00
_cell.angle_gamma   90.00
#
_symmetry.space_group_name_H-M   'P 1'
#
loop_
_entity.id
_entity.type
_entity.pdbx_description
1 polymer ?
#
loop_
_entity_poly.entity_id
_entity_poly.type
_entity_poly.pdbx_seq_one_letter_code
_entity_poly.pdbx_strand_id
1 'polypeptide(L)'
;EVIWNHLLRYRGLGGLRKVGQVAPTRTGDYTLVQLEEKVLWNYHQLGAASESVDNVMAYFEQKVTAPARLAGTILMVHETIDQVKESRRAWVYNTGQRRVRRAPQVAYDNPGTASDGMRTSDQLDMFNGGIDRYDWKLVGKKEVYVPYNSYKLHSDSLKVTDIVTPMHINQEHSRYELHRVWVVEATLKEGKRHIYAKRRFYVDEDSWAVLVVDQYDN
;
A
#
# COMPACT_ATOMS: atom_id res chain seq x y z
N GLU A 1 15.96 3.88 -10.07
CA GLU A 1 15.82 5.22 -9.43
C GLU A 1 14.37 5.62 -9.23
N VAL A 2 13.50 5.66 -10.27
CA VAL A 2 12.11 6.12 -10.17
C VAL A 2 11.32 5.41 -9.07
N ILE A 3 11.42 4.09 -8.95
CA ILE A 3 10.74 3.33 -7.89
C ILE A 3 11.33 3.63 -6.51
N TRP A 4 12.64 3.90 -6.41
CA TRP A 4 13.23 4.36 -5.15
C TRP A 4 12.70 5.73 -4.74
N ASN A 5 12.54 6.66 -5.68
CA ASN A 5 11.93 7.96 -5.41
C ASN A 5 10.49 7.79 -4.89
N HIS A 6 9.71 6.85 -5.48
CA HIS A 6 8.39 6.51 -4.95
C HIS A 6 8.45 5.99 -3.51
N LEU A 7 9.31 5.02 -3.23
CA LEU A 7 9.43 4.42 -1.90
C LEU A 7 9.84 5.43 -0.83
N LEU A 8 10.76 6.33 -1.18
CA LEU A 8 11.41 7.25 -0.24
C LEU A 8 10.88 8.69 -0.31
N ARG A 9 9.83 8.97 -1.11
CA ARG A 9 9.26 10.32 -1.20
C ARG A 9 8.81 10.84 0.16
N TYR A 10 8.83 12.15 0.33
CA TYR A 10 8.37 12.78 1.57
C TYR A 10 6.87 12.55 1.78
N ARG A 11 6.49 12.08 2.95
CA ARG A 11 5.10 11.78 3.36
C ARG A 11 4.74 12.41 4.71
N GLY A 12 5.48 13.46 5.13
CA GLY A 12 5.36 14.05 6.45
C GLY A 12 6.17 13.29 7.51
N LEU A 13 6.08 13.74 8.75
CA LEU A 13 6.79 13.16 9.89
C LEU A 13 6.07 11.93 10.45
N GLY A 14 4.77 11.90 10.30
CA GLY A 14 3.89 10.83 10.77
C GLY A 14 2.43 11.23 10.65
N GLY A 15 1.54 10.33 11.02
CA GLY A 15 0.12 10.61 10.94
C GLY A 15 -0.74 9.55 11.64
N LEU A 16 -1.99 9.94 11.87
CA LEU A 16 -3.06 9.10 12.37
C LEU A 16 -4.23 9.21 11.42
N ARG A 17 -4.81 8.07 11.04
CA ARG A 17 -6.01 8.05 10.20
C ARG A 17 -7.00 6.98 10.63
N LYS A 18 -8.28 7.22 10.32
CA LYS A 18 -9.35 6.22 10.41
C LYS A 18 -9.73 5.84 8.99
N VAL A 19 -9.77 4.55 8.70
CA VAL A 19 -10.05 4.04 7.35
C VAL A 19 -11.08 2.93 7.40
N GLY A 20 -11.90 2.84 6.35
CA GLY A 20 -12.73 1.69 6.04
C GLY A 20 -12.08 0.89 4.90
N GLN A 21 -11.95 -0.41 5.08
CA GLN A 21 -11.48 -1.32 4.05
C GLN A 21 -12.59 -2.30 3.68
N VAL A 22 -12.80 -2.49 2.40
CA VAL A 22 -13.77 -3.45 1.84
C VAL A 22 -13.09 -4.30 0.78
N ALA A 23 -13.54 -5.54 0.66
CA ALA A 23 -13.19 -6.45 -0.42
C ALA A 23 -14.51 -6.88 -1.11
N PRO A 24 -14.98 -6.11 -2.13
CA PRO A 24 -16.25 -6.39 -2.77
C PRO A 24 -16.18 -7.67 -3.60
N THR A 25 -17.21 -8.48 -3.49
CA THR A 25 -17.41 -9.65 -4.34
C THR A 25 -17.83 -9.23 -5.76
N ARG A 26 -17.91 -10.17 -6.68
CA ARG A 26 -18.43 -9.92 -8.05
C ARG A 26 -19.89 -9.47 -8.06
N THR A 27 -20.66 -9.82 -7.02
CA THR A 27 -22.06 -9.40 -6.83
C THR A 27 -22.18 -8.04 -6.14
N GLY A 28 -21.07 -7.51 -5.63
CA GLY A 28 -21.04 -6.23 -4.92
C GLY A 28 -21.20 -6.33 -3.40
N ASP A 29 -21.38 -7.54 -2.87
CA ASP A 29 -21.42 -7.77 -1.42
C ASP A 29 -20.04 -7.53 -0.80
N TYR A 30 -19.97 -6.98 0.39
CA TYR A 30 -18.72 -6.74 1.10
C TYR A 30 -18.88 -6.76 2.61
N THR A 31 -17.76 -6.97 3.31
CA THR A 31 -17.64 -6.72 4.74
C THR A 31 -16.81 -5.45 4.94
N LEU A 32 -17.36 -4.46 5.65
CA LEU A 32 -16.60 -3.26 6.02
C LEU A 32 -15.75 -3.57 7.25
N VAL A 33 -14.43 -3.45 7.10
CA VAL A 33 -13.48 -3.49 8.21
C VAL A 33 -13.05 -2.07 8.53
N GLN A 34 -13.29 -1.60 9.75
CA GLN A 34 -12.86 -0.28 10.20
C GLN A 34 -11.54 -0.39 10.96
N LEU A 35 -10.64 0.53 10.67
CA LEU A 35 -9.27 0.52 11.14
C LEU A 35 -8.87 1.90 11.66
N GLU A 36 -8.08 1.92 12.71
CA GLU A 36 -7.26 3.07 13.12
C GLU A 36 -5.81 2.75 12.80
N GLU A 37 -5.15 3.67 12.11
CA GLU A 37 -3.77 3.49 11.67
C GLU A 37 -2.92 4.64 12.14
N LYS A 38 -1.70 4.31 12.61
CA LYS A 38 -0.67 5.28 12.98
C LYS A 38 0.60 4.96 12.20
N VAL A 39 1.26 5.99 11.72
CA VAL A 39 2.57 5.87 11.08
C VAL A 39 3.52 6.92 11.62
N LEU A 40 4.76 6.53 11.85
CA LEU A 40 5.89 7.41 12.13
C LEU A 40 6.96 7.14 11.09
N TRP A 41 7.26 8.15 10.27
CA TRP A 41 8.31 8.08 9.26
C TRP A 41 9.65 8.38 9.90
N ASN A 42 10.42 7.33 10.22
CA ASN A 42 11.66 7.44 10.97
C ASN A 42 12.72 8.27 10.23
N TYR A 43 12.86 8.06 8.94
CA TYR A 43 13.86 8.77 8.13
C TYR A 43 13.48 10.22 7.76
N HIS A 44 12.25 10.65 8.04
CA HIS A 44 11.80 12.03 7.84
C HIS A 44 11.88 12.88 9.12
N GLN A 45 12.26 12.31 10.26
CA GLN A 45 12.35 13.05 11.51
C GLN A 45 13.45 14.12 11.42
N LEU A 46 13.23 15.27 12.07
CA LEU A 46 14.24 16.33 12.13
C LEU A 46 15.52 15.81 12.76
N GLY A 47 16.64 16.03 12.10
CA GLY A 47 17.95 15.54 12.55
C GLY A 47 18.22 14.05 12.27
N ALA A 48 17.33 13.37 11.54
CA ALA A 48 17.60 11.99 11.10
C ALA A 48 18.83 11.98 10.17
N ALA A 49 19.84 11.19 10.55
CA ALA A 49 20.99 10.90 9.72
C ALA A 49 20.99 9.42 9.32
N SER A 50 21.73 9.08 8.27
CA SER A 50 21.76 7.68 7.77
C SER A 50 22.14 6.67 8.85
N GLU A 51 23.08 7.05 9.73
CA GLU A 51 23.49 6.19 10.84
C GLU A 51 22.40 6.01 11.91
N SER A 52 21.58 7.04 12.15
CA SER A 52 20.51 6.98 13.16
C SER A 52 19.26 6.26 12.69
N VAL A 53 19.06 6.13 11.37
CA VAL A 53 17.87 5.47 10.78
C VAL A 53 17.98 3.96 10.82
N ASP A 54 19.20 3.40 10.78
CA ASP A 54 19.48 1.96 10.88
C ASP A 54 18.53 1.08 10.03
N ASN A 55 18.42 1.41 8.73
CA ASN A 55 17.53 0.74 7.77
C ASN A 55 16.03 0.74 8.12
N VAL A 56 15.57 1.44 9.15
CA VAL A 56 14.15 1.53 9.50
C VAL A 56 13.53 2.73 8.82
N MET A 57 12.64 2.47 7.87
CA MET A 57 11.90 3.51 7.14
C MET A 57 10.78 4.11 8.00
N ALA A 58 9.95 3.24 8.56
CA ALA A 58 8.77 3.66 9.32
C ALA A 58 8.34 2.63 10.36
N TYR A 59 7.63 3.12 11.37
CA TYR A 59 6.83 2.32 12.30
C TYR A 59 5.36 2.49 11.95
N PHE A 60 4.66 1.39 11.71
CA PHE A 60 3.25 1.38 11.34
C PHE A 60 2.46 0.52 12.32
N GLU A 61 1.39 1.08 12.88
CA GLU A 61 0.42 0.37 13.71
C GLU A 61 -0.96 0.44 13.06
N GLN A 62 -1.63 -0.71 12.96
CA GLN A 62 -2.99 -0.80 12.48
C GLN A 62 -3.84 -1.55 13.52
N LYS A 63 -4.89 -0.91 14.01
CA LYS A 63 -5.85 -1.48 14.96
C LYS A 63 -7.21 -1.64 14.32
N VAL A 64 -7.74 -2.85 14.35
CA VAL A 64 -9.12 -3.11 13.91
C VAL A 64 -10.10 -2.61 14.97
N THR A 65 -11.08 -1.80 14.57
CA THR A 65 -12.13 -1.26 15.45
C THR A 65 -13.49 -1.89 15.19
N ALA A 66 -13.75 -2.36 13.96
CA ALA A 66 -14.95 -3.09 13.59
C ALA A 66 -14.64 -4.09 12.44
N PRO A 67 -15.43 -5.17 12.25
CA PRO A 67 -16.55 -5.63 13.08
C PRO A 67 -16.10 -6.23 14.42
N ALA A 68 -17.03 -6.41 15.34
CA ALA A 68 -16.75 -6.85 16.70
C ALA A 68 -15.91 -8.15 16.79
N ARG A 69 -16.10 -9.08 15.84
CA ARG A 69 -15.33 -10.35 15.78
C ARG A 69 -13.83 -10.16 15.55
N LEU A 70 -13.42 -9.04 14.98
CA LEU A 70 -12.02 -8.69 14.66
C LEU A 70 -11.48 -7.55 15.53
N ALA A 71 -12.38 -6.82 16.21
CA ALA A 71 -12.03 -5.63 16.97
C ALA A 71 -10.96 -5.89 18.02
N GLY A 72 -10.02 -4.95 18.14
CA GLY A 72 -8.88 -5.03 19.05
C GLY A 72 -7.68 -5.83 18.51
N THR A 73 -7.79 -6.47 17.33
CA THR A 73 -6.61 -7.01 16.65
C THR A 73 -5.69 -5.86 16.25
N ILE A 74 -4.39 -5.98 16.56
CA ILE A 74 -3.39 -4.96 16.24
C ILE A 74 -2.29 -5.61 15.43
N LEU A 75 -1.93 -4.95 14.32
CA LEU A 75 -0.75 -5.23 13.52
C LEU A 75 0.27 -4.12 13.76
N MET A 76 1.50 -4.48 14.11
CA MET A 76 2.64 -3.59 14.18
C MET A 76 3.66 -4.00 13.13
N VAL A 77 4.13 -3.05 12.33
CA VAL A 77 5.14 -3.28 11.29
C VAL A 77 6.29 -2.29 11.46
N HIS A 78 7.50 -2.80 11.46
CA HIS A 78 8.71 -2.02 11.26
C HIS A 78 9.10 -2.17 9.78
N GLU A 79 8.84 -1.13 9.00
CA GLU A 79 9.20 -1.07 7.58
C GLU A 79 10.68 -0.81 7.44
N THR A 80 11.34 -1.51 6.53
CA THR A 80 12.75 -1.31 6.24
C THR A 80 12.93 -0.56 4.93
N ILE A 81 14.00 0.24 4.82
CA ILE A 81 14.36 0.96 3.59
C ILE A 81 14.82 -0.05 2.55
N ASP A 82 15.85 -0.82 2.86
CA ASP A 82 16.33 -1.91 2.02
C ASP A 82 15.76 -3.24 2.51
N GLN A 83 14.65 -3.64 1.89
CA GLN A 83 13.94 -4.88 2.23
C GLN A 83 14.67 -6.14 1.73
N VAL A 84 15.66 -5.99 0.84
CA VAL A 84 16.49 -7.10 0.36
C VAL A 84 17.56 -7.43 1.39
N LYS A 85 18.16 -6.40 1.99
CA LYS A 85 19.13 -6.53 3.07
C LYS A 85 18.47 -7.07 4.35
N GLU A 86 17.33 -6.50 4.71
CA GLU A 86 16.56 -6.88 5.89
C GLU A 86 15.06 -6.75 5.61
N SER A 87 14.36 -7.89 5.62
CA SER A 87 12.91 -7.90 5.44
C SER A 87 12.21 -7.15 6.57
N ARG A 88 11.07 -6.51 6.26
CA ARG A 88 10.22 -5.89 7.27
C ARG A 88 9.89 -6.86 8.40
N ARG A 89 9.75 -6.32 9.60
CA ARG A 89 9.38 -7.08 10.78
C ARG A 89 7.95 -6.75 11.18
N ALA A 90 7.13 -7.76 11.44
CA ALA A 90 5.74 -7.55 11.83
C ALA A 90 5.32 -8.42 13.00
N TRP A 91 4.40 -7.91 13.80
CA TRP A 91 3.79 -8.57 14.93
C TRP A 91 2.29 -8.36 14.92
N VAL A 92 1.55 -9.40 15.30
CA VAL A 92 0.09 -9.35 15.45
C VAL A 92 -0.27 -9.65 16.89
N TYR A 93 -1.03 -8.74 17.50
CA TYR A 93 -1.75 -9.01 18.74
C TYR A 93 -3.13 -9.53 18.40
N ASN A 94 -3.46 -10.70 18.94
CA ASN A 94 -4.78 -11.32 18.79
C ASN A 94 -5.54 -11.23 20.12
N THR A 95 -6.70 -10.60 20.10
CA THR A 95 -7.54 -10.38 21.30
C THR A 95 -8.08 -11.66 21.90
N GLY A 96 -8.46 -12.65 21.08
CA GLY A 96 -8.97 -13.92 21.54
C GLY A 96 -7.94 -14.73 22.33
N GLN A 97 -6.67 -14.66 21.92
CA GLN A 97 -5.57 -15.36 22.57
C GLN A 97 -4.81 -14.47 23.58
N ARG A 98 -5.02 -13.17 23.56
CA ARG A 98 -4.30 -12.16 24.36
C ARG A 98 -2.78 -12.28 24.24
N ARG A 99 -2.29 -12.63 23.04
CA ARG A 99 -0.87 -12.87 22.77
C ARG A 99 -0.42 -12.10 21.55
N VAL A 100 0.82 -11.62 21.62
CA VAL A 100 1.56 -11.09 20.47
C VAL A 100 2.28 -12.25 19.79
N ARG A 101 2.16 -12.34 18.48
CA ARG A 101 2.90 -13.30 17.65
C ARG A 101 3.65 -12.55 16.56
N ARG A 102 4.86 -12.99 16.26
CA ARG A 102 5.56 -12.51 15.07
C ARG A 102 4.81 -13.01 13.83
N ALA A 103 4.55 -12.10 12.89
CA ALA A 103 4.01 -12.45 11.58
C ALA A 103 5.20 -12.72 10.63
N PRO A 104 5.54 -14.00 10.33
CA PRO A 104 6.81 -14.33 9.70
C PRO A 104 6.90 -13.97 8.23
N GLN A 105 5.78 -13.69 7.55
CA GLN A 105 5.76 -13.48 6.11
C GLN A 105 4.82 -12.33 5.74
N VAL A 106 5.28 -11.10 5.89
CA VAL A 106 4.55 -9.89 5.45
C VAL A 106 5.31 -9.21 4.29
N ALA A 107 5.85 -10.00 3.39
CA ALA A 107 6.63 -9.52 2.25
C ALA A 107 6.05 -10.06 0.93
N TYR A 108 6.30 -9.37 -0.14
CA TYR A 108 5.94 -9.76 -1.50
C TYR A 108 4.43 -10.02 -1.68
N ASP A 109 4.08 -11.19 -2.21
CA ASP A 109 2.73 -11.59 -2.61
C ASP A 109 1.89 -12.26 -1.51
N ASN A 110 2.35 -12.22 -0.25
CA ASN A 110 1.51 -12.68 0.85
C ASN A 110 0.23 -11.84 0.95
N PRO A 111 -0.92 -12.45 1.31
CA PRO A 111 -2.17 -11.72 1.45
C PRO A 111 -2.04 -10.53 2.41
N GLY A 112 -2.52 -9.39 1.99
CA GLY A 112 -2.59 -8.19 2.83
C GLY A 112 -3.63 -8.35 3.94
N THR A 113 -3.44 -7.65 5.06
CA THR A 113 -4.36 -7.69 6.20
C THR A 113 -5.74 -7.20 5.79
N ALA A 114 -6.79 -7.92 6.23
CA ALA A 114 -8.21 -7.60 6.02
C ALA A 114 -8.61 -7.38 4.56
N SER A 115 -7.94 -8.03 3.61
CA SER A 115 -8.16 -7.85 2.17
C SER A 115 -8.84 -9.04 1.49
N ASP A 116 -9.17 -10.10 2.23
CA ASP A 116 -9.72 -11.36 1.71
C ASP A 116 -8.92 -11.91 0.49
N GLY A 117 -7.60 -11.70 0.49
CA GLY A 117 -6.71 -12.10 -0.59
C GLY A 117 -6.71 -11.18 -1.82
N MET A 118 -7.51 -10.12 -1.82
CA MET A 118 -7.63 -9.17 -2.95
C MET A 118 -6.42 -8.23 -3.09
N ARG A 119 -5.51 -8.23 -2.15
CA ARG A 119 -4.30 -7.40 -2.14
C ARG A 119 -3.11 -8.17 -1.59
N THR A 120 -1.95 -7.99 -2.20
CA THR A 120 -0.68 -8.49 -1.68
C THR A 120 -0.04 -7.52 -0.69
N SER A 121 0.87 -8.02 0.14
CA SER A 121 1.56 -7.20 1.15
C SER A 121 2.41 -6.08 0.53
N ASP A 122 2.94 -6.30 -0.66
CA ASP A 122 3.75 -5.32 -1.40
C ASP A 122 2.94 -4.33 -2.26
N GLN A 123 1.60 -4.43 -2.25
CA GLN A 123 0.72 -3.46 -2.90
C GLN A 123 0.35 -2.24 -2.03
N LEU A 124 0.77 -2.20 -0.77
CA LEU A 124 0.55 -1.02 0.05
C LEU A 124 1.14 0.20 -0.67
N ASP A 125 0.37 1.30 -0.75
CA ASP A 125 0.80 2.52 -1.45
C ASP A 125 1.21 2.26 -2.92
N MET A 126 0.46 1.39 -3.61
CA MET A 126 0.67 0.90 -4.98
C MET A 126 1.90 -0.02 -5.13
N PHE A 127 3.00 0.29 -4.45
CA PHE A 127 4.17 -0.58 -4.33
C PHE A 127 4.95 -0.25 -3.06
N ASN A 128 5.12 -1.26 -2.20
CA ASN A 128 5.95 -1.19 -1.01
C ASN A 128 6.59 -2.56 -0.76
N GLY A 129 7.51 -2.96 -1.61
CA GLY A 129 8.14 -4.28 -1.56
C GLY A 129 9.62 -4.26 -1.91
N GLY A 130 10.27 -5.41 -1.72
CA GLY A 130 11.63 -5.63 -2.21
C GLY A 130 11.66 -5.59 -3.74
N ILE A 131 12.69 -4.95 -4.27
CA ILE A 131 12.85 -4.75 -5.72
C ILE A 131 13.57 -5.92 -6.42
N ASP A 132 14.02 -6.92 -5.67
CA ASP A 132 14.93 -7.99 -6.12
C ASP A 132 14.28 -9.03 -7.03
N ARG A 133 12.94 -9.19 -6.93
CA ARG A 133 12.21 -10.23 -7.69
C ARG A 133 11.94 -9.88 -9.14
N TYR A 134 12.08 -8.60 -9.51
CA TYR A 134 11.74 -8.10 -10.83
C TYR A 134 12.94 -7.52 -11.56
N ASP A 135 12.92 -7.65 -12.88
CA ASP A 135 13.72 -6.85 -13.79
C ASP A 135 12.96 -5.57 -14.10
N TRP A 136 13.61 -4.44 -13.86
CA TRP A 136 13.01 -3.12 -13.94
C TRP A 136 13.45 -2.40 -15.21
N LYS A 137 12.48 -1.88 -15.97
CA LYS A 137 12.73 -1.13 -17.21
C LYS A 137 12.05 0.22 -17.11
N LEU A 138 12.80 1.31 -17.30
CA LEU A 138 12.24 2.63 -17.53
C LEU A 138 11.81 2.70 -19.02
N VAL A 139 10.49 2.88 -19.24
CA VAL A 139 9.92 2.99 -20.59
C VAL A 139 10.04 4.42 -21.11
N GLY A 140 9.88 5.41 -20.21
CA GLY A 140 9.94 6.83 -20.54
C GLY A 140 8.86 7.62 -19.84
N LYS A 141 8.57 8.83 -20.34
CA LYS A 141 7.49 9.69 -19.86
C LYS A 141 6.28 9.64 -20.78
N LYS A 142 5.09 9.79 -20.20
CA LYS A 142 3.82 9.95 -20.94
C LYS A 142 2.92 10.94 -20.21
N GLU A 143 2.05 11.59 -20.96
CA GLU A 143 0.89 12.30 -20.41
C GLU A 143 -0.29 11.34 -20.35
N VAL A 144 -0.88 11.21 -19.17
CA VAL A 144 -1.98 10.27 -18.88
C VAL A 144 -2.97 10.94 -17.94
N TYR A 145 -4.25 10.69 -18.17
CA TYR A 145 -5.27 11.04 -17.18
C TYR A 145 -5.16 10.06 -16.00
N VAL A 146 -4.93 10.59 -14.83
CA VAL A 146 -4.75 9.83 -13.59
C VAL A 146 -5.76 10.27 -12.54
N PRO A 147 -6.19 9.39 -11.63
CA PRO A 147 -6.98 9.80 -10.48
C PRO A 147 -6.17 10.76 -9.62
N TYR A 148 -6.65 11.99 -9.45
CA TYR A 148 -5.95 13.02 -8.69
C TYR A 148 -6.94 13.99 -8.07
N ASN A 149 -6.65 14.47 -6.85
CA ASN A 149 -7.52 15.39 -6.12
C ASN A 149 -8.99 14.91 -6.04
N SER A 150 -9.20 13.60 -5.87
CA SER A 150 -10.54 12.98 -5.81
C SER A 150 -11.22 13.21 -4.46
N TYR A 151 -11.31 14.46 -4.00
CA TYR A 151 -11.83 14.83 -2.68
C TYR A 151 -13.26 14.37 -2.44
N LYS A 152 -14.08 14.25 -3.50
CA LYS A 152 -15.46 13.77 -3.40
C LYS A 152 -15.51 12.34 -2.86
N LEU A 153 -14.58 11.47 -3.25
CA LEU A 153 -14.49 10.11 -2.72
C LEU A 153 -14.21 10.03 -1.22
N HIS A 154 -13.65 11.09 -0.65
CA HIS A 154 -13.32 11.21 0.77
C HIS A 154 -14.33 12.09 1.55
N SER A 155 -15.44 12.44 0.94
CA SER A 155 -16.46 13.29 1.56
C SER A 155 -17.29 12.52 2.60
N ASP A 156 -17.48 13.12 3.77
CA ASP A 156 -18.38 12.60 4.82
C ASP A 156 -19.85 12.54 4.38
N SER A 157 -20.20 13.21 3.27
CA SER A 157 -21.56 13.17 2.70
C SER A 157 -21.86 11.86 1.96
N LEU A 158 -20.83 11.07 1.60
CA LEU A 158 -20.99 9.81 0.90
C LEU A 158 -20.95 8.62 1.87
N LYS A 159 -21.85 7.68 1.63
CA LYS A 159 -21.82 6.36 2.29
C LYS A 159 -20.92 5.41 1.52
N VAL A 160 -20.45 4.36 2.17
CA VAL A 160 -19.65 3.32 1.51
C VAL A 160 -20.40 2.72 0.31
N THR A 161 -21.73 2.57 0.41
CA THR A 161 -22.60 2.10 -0.68
C THR A 161 -22.65 3.02 -1.89
N ASP A 162 -22.34 4.30 -1.73
CA ASP A 162 -22.33 5.26 -2.84
C ASP A 162 -21.00 5.17 -3.61
N ILE A 163 -19.94 4.70 -2.94
CA ILE A 163 -18.57 4.62 -3.46
C ILE A 163 -18.28 3.24 -4.06
N VAL A 164 -18.70 2.17 -3.36
CA VAL A 164 -18.36 0.79 -3.74
C VAL A 164 -19.39 0.26 -4.73
N THR A 165 -18.90 -0.17 -5.88
CA THR A 165 -19.69 -0.86 -6.90
C THR A 165 -19.08 -2.24 -7.20
N PRO A 166 -19.79 -3.16 -7.86
CA PRO A 166 -19.18 -4.40 -8.32
C PRO A 166 -17.95 -4.13 -9.19
N MET A 167 -16.81 -4.75 -8.88
CA MET A 167 -15.58 -4.71 -9.65
C MET A 167 -14.77 -3.41 -9.61
N HIS A 168 -15.36 -2.26 -9.29
CA HIS A 168 -14.65 -0.96 -9.27
C HIS A 168 -15.35 0.04 -8.33
N ILE A 169 -14.69 1.15 -8.05
CA ILE A 169 -15.32 2.29 -7.36
C ILE A 169 -16.24 3.06 -8.31
N ASN A 170 -17.25 3.72 -7.76
CA ASN A 170 -18.15 4.57 -8.54
C ASN A 170 -17.40 5.75 -9.14
N GLN A 171 -17.27 5.76 -10.46
CA GLN A 171 -16.50 6.75 -11.22
C GLN A 171 -17.12 8.16 -11.18
N GLU A 172 -18.39 8.30 -10.86
CA GLU A 172 -19.08 9.59 -10.68
C GLU A 172 -18.47 10.45 -9.56
N HIS A 173 -17.78 9.82 -8.63
CA HIS A 173 -17.12 10.46 -7.51
C HIS A 173 -15.62 10.62 -7.71
N SER A 174 -15.07 10.05 -8.79
CA SER A 174 -13.67 10.17 -9.15
C SER A 174 -13.39 11.46 -9.90
N ARG A 175 -12.19 11.97 -9.75
CA ARG A 175 -11.69 13.10 -10.50
C ARG A 175 -10.37 12.69 -11.17
N TYR A 176 -10.19 13.10 -12.42
CA TYR A 176 -8.99 12.82 -13.20
C TYR A 176 -8.34 14.11 -13.63
N GLU A 177 -7.01 14.12 -13.61
CA GLU A 177 -6.18 15.22 -14.12
C GLU A 177 -5.16 14.68 -15.12
N LEU A 178 -4.79 15.51 -16.10
CA LEU A 178 -3.72 15.18 -17.02
C LEU A 178 -2.38 15.43 -16.35
N HIS A 179 -1.63 14.36 -16.10
CA HIS A 179 -0.30 14.42 -15.50
C HIS A 179 0.75 13.81 -16.42
N ARG A 180 1.95 14.33 -16.36
CA ARG A 180 3.12 13.70 -16.96
C ARG A 180 3.71 12.72 -15.95
N VAL A 181 3.81 11.46 -16.38
CA VAL A 181 4.24 10.36 -15.51
C VAL A 181 5.44 9.63 -16.08
N TRP A 182 6.28 9.12 -15.21
CA TRP A 182 7.28 8.12 -15.54
C TRP A 182 6.60 6.75 -15.65
N VAL A 183 6.82 6.06 -16.75
CA VAL A 183 6.31 4.69 -16.96
C VAL A 183 7.45 3.72 -16.68
N VAL A 184 7.24 2.84 -15.68
CA VAL A 184 8.21 1.81 -15.29
C VAL A 184 7.57 0.45 -15.40
N GLU A 185 8.21 -0.47 -16.08
CA GLU A 185 7.83 -1.88 -16.15
C GLU A 185 8.68 -2.73 -15.22
N ALA A 186 8.03 -3.69 -14.56
CA ALA A 186 8.66 -4.70 -13.74
C ALA A 186 8.23 -6.08 -14.26
N THR A 187 9.17 -6.87 -14.74
CA THR A 187 8.95 -8.24 -15.22
C THR A 187 9.55 -9.22 -14.22
N LEU A 188 8.79 -10.23 -13.81
CA LEU A 188 9.25 -11.23 -12.86
C LEU A 188 10.49 -11.95 -13.40
N LYS A 189 11.55 -12.02 -12.59
CA LYS A 189 12.79 -12.72 -12.94
C LYS A 189 12.57 -14.22 -13.02
N GLU A 190 13.29 -14.86 -13.90
CA GLU A 190 13.36 -16.32 -13.96
C GLU A 190 13.75 -16.93 -12.61
N GLY A 191 13.07 -18.00 -12.21
CA GLY A 191 13.28 -18.69 -10.93
C GLY A 191 12.72 -17.98 -9.71
N LYS A 192 12.17 -16.75 -9.84
CA LYS A 192 11.45 -16.06 -8.76
C LYS A 192 9.95 -16.35 -8.82
N ARG A 193 9.28 -16.20 -7.68
CA ARG A 193 7.84 -16.43 -7.58
C ARG A 193 7.13 -15.17 -7.09
N HIS A 194 6.05 -14.84 -7.76
CA HIS A 194 5.08 -13.82 -7.40
C HIS A 194 3.78 -14.08 -8.15
N ILE A 195 2.63 -13.70 -7.61
CA ILE A 195 1.34 -13.85 -8.32
C ILE A 195 1.27 -12.97 -9.57
N TYR A 196 2.01 -11.85 -9.60
CA TYR A 196 2.07 -10.96 -10.77
C TYR A 196 3.34 -11.23 -11.58
N ALA A 197 3.17 -11.74 -12.81
CA ALA A 197 4.27 -11.93 -13.75
C ALA A 197 4.86 -10.59 -14.24
N LYS A 198 4.01 -9.59 -14.37
CA LYS A 198 4.39 -8.25 -14.83
C LYS A 198 3.58 -7.18 -14.11
N ARG A 199 4.22 -6.03 -13.88
CA ARG A 199 3.57 -4.81 -13.41
C ARG A 199 4.01 -3.63 -14.25
N ARG A 200 3.13 -2.65 -14.44
CA ARG A 200 3.48 -1.37 -15.06
C ARG A 200 3.01 -0.25 -14.15
N PHE A 201 3.94 0.59 -13.75
CA PHE A 201 3.72 1.69 -12.82
C PHE A 201 3.72 3.02 -13.57
N TYR A 202 2.80 3.90 -13.19
CA TYR A 202 2.70 5.27 -13.67
C TYR A 202 2.98 6.19 -12.48
N VAL A 203 4.20 6.70 -12.46
CA VAL A 203 4.74 7.48 -11.34
C VAL A 203 4.70 8.96 -11.70
N ASP A 204 4.00 9.73 -10.91
CA ASP A 204 3.92 11.18 -11.11
C ASP A 204 5.29 11.84 -11.00
N GLU A 205 5.61 12.74 -11.95
CA GLU A 205 6.95 13.33 -12.00
C GLU A 205 7.20 14.34 -10.89
N ASP A 206 6.14 14.96 -10.36
CA ASP A 206 6.24 16.01 -9.34
C ASP A 206 6.24 15.42 -7.92
N SER A 207 5.29 14.54 -7.63
CA SER A 207 5.10 13.97 -6.29
C SER A 207 5.84 12.66 -6.03
N TRP A 208 6.36 12.01 -7.09
CA TRP A 208 6.90 10.65 -7.06
C TRP A 208 5.92 9.58 -6.58
N ALA A 209 4.63 9.90 -6.48
CA ALA A 209 3.60 8.92 -6.15
C ALA A 209 3.30 8.03 -7.36
N VAL A 210 3.15 6.73 -7.14
CA VAL A 210 2.51 5.86 -8.14
C VAL A 210 1.02 6.17 -8.12
N LEU A 211 0.49 6.67 -9.24
CA LEU A 211 -0.92 7.06 -9.35
C LEU A 211 -1.77 5.97 -9.98
N VAL A 212 -1.19 5.15 -10.84
CA VAL A 212 -1.83 4.01 -11.50
C VAL A 212 -0.85 2.84 -11.55
N VAL A 213 -1.35 1.64 -11.44
CA VAL A 213 -0.57 0.40 -11.65
C VAL A 213 -1.40 -0.62 -12.43
N ASP A 214 -0.83 -1.16 -13.49
CA ASP A 214 -1.35 -2.35 -14.16
C ASP A 214 -0.63 -3.58 -13.63
N GLN A 215 -1.38 -4.61 -13.28
CA GLN A 215 -0.86 -5.86 -12.75
C GLN A 215 -1.37 -7.02 -13.60
N TYR A 216 -0.46 -7.90 -13.98
CA TYR A 216 -0.72 -9.02 -14.86
C TYR A 216 -0.36 -10.31 -14.14
N ASP A 217 -1.29 -11.25 -14.10
CA ASP A 217 -1.09 -12.60 -13.57
C ASP A 217 -0.12 -13.41 -14.45
N ASN A 218 0.27 -14.59 -13.97
CA ASN A 218 1.06 -15.57 -14.70
C ASN A 218 0.22 -16.29 -15.75
#